data_8855fcfc580549cc92a152ccfeec9a01
#
_entry.id   8855fcfc580549cc92a152ccfeec9a01
#
_cell.length_a   1.000
_cell.length_b   1.000
_cell.length_c   1.000
_cell.angle_alpha   90.00
_cell.angle_beta   90.00
_cell.angle_gamma   90.00
#
_symmetry.space_group_name_H-M   'P 1'
#
loop_
_entity.id
_entity.type
_entity.pdbx_description
1 polymer ?
#
loop_
_entity_poly.entity_id
_entity_poly.type
_entity_poly.pdbx_seq_one_letter_code
_entity_poly.pdbx_strand_id
1 'polypeptide(L)'
;MSSEAIRPSTMDGIKRLAKSLKVERGIQHTQALNAAAQAAGFQNFRHAGNVLRAAPKTERSRPGHRVFLTSYWKDRDGGGTGRETLSIWLSVPWGDLITALQLQNHRALVDFRAEGPDHLAREHLQSSQSAARRAVCAAARALHFMDATKLRPSKSHSRAFPGGRSSNAVPGRDHYSIWYDRQTKRYLFADEPYERAVEGKEQERETWAEEHGFVILKPEWTGMYAPDVGSRLYLIADETKGIPLEPIAAALNKLSSPIVEAAWDGESAPMTPFFVSPGAIAKTAAAKDKPKAPRKQNGQRNSVGYVQTFVGPQRRPKGRMPIEAHAQVGRLLKSVLKDTYHLPYNRTCMHEFVLEGRWADAPDIHALNIAKRLMDYDFHPPTNYFPLIV
;
A
#
# COMPACT_ATOMS: atom_id res chain seq x y z
N MET A 1 3.41 28.61 -17.98
CA MET A 1 3.12 27.21 -17.57
C MET A 1 3.14 27.17 -16.07
N SER A 2 1.97 27.05 -15.45
CA SER A 2 1.82 27.03 -13.97
C SER A 2 2.28 25.68 -13.44
N SER A 3 3.42 25.63 -12.79
CA SER A 3 3.81 24.50 -11.93
C SER A 3 2.76 24.38 -10.84
N GLU A 4 1.96 23.32 -10.83
CA GLU A 4 1.09 23.00 -9.70
C GLU A 4 1.96 22.73 -8.48
N ALA A 5 2.12 23.76 -7.67
CA ALA A 5 2.96 23.73 -6.50
C ALA A 5 2.33 22.80 -5.44
N ILE A 6 3.15 21.99 -4.80
CA ILE A 6 2.79 21.19 -3.63
C ILE A 6 1.99 22.07 -2.66
N ARG A 7 0.76 21.68 -2.33
CA ARG A 7 -0.09 22.39 -1.34
C ARG A 7 0.23 21.90 0.06
N PRO A 8 1.00 22.64 0.86
CA PRO A 8 1.33 22.19 2.21
C PRO A 8 0.11 22.25 3.13
N SER A 9 -0.07 21.19 3.95
CA SER A 9 -1.19 21.02 4.88
C SER A 9 -0.83 21.32 6.35
N THR A 10 0.43 21.67 6.62
CA THR A 10 0.94 21.94 7.98
C THR A 10 1.69 23.27 8.05
N MET A 11 1.75 23.87 9.25
CA MET A 11 2.54 25.09 9.47
C MET A 11 4.00 24.94 9.08
N ASP A 12 4.60 23.77 9.33
CA ASP A 12 6.00 23.52 8.99
C ASP A 12 6.17 23.33 7.47
N GLY A 13 5.19 22.72 6.81
CA GLY A 13 5.11 22.64 5.34
C GLY A 13 5.05 24.02 4.70
N ILE A 14 4.19 24.92 5.24
CA ILE A 14 4.08 26.32 4.79
C ILE A 14 5.41 27.06 4.99
N LYS A 15 6.09 26.90 6.14
CA LYS A 15 7.39 27.54 6.39
C LYS A 15 8.48 27.01 5.46
N ARG A 16 8.50 25.72 5.13
CA ARG A 16 9.46 25.14 4.16
C ARG A 16 9.23 25.69 2.77
N LEU A 17 7.98 25.73 2.31
CA LEU A 17 7.62 26.33 1.03
C LEU A 17 7.99 27.83 0.98
N ALA A 18 7.75 28.57 2.06
CA ALA A 18 8.14 29.98 2.16
C ALA A 18 9.67 30.16 2.04
N LYS A 19 10.46 29.27 2.63
CA LYS A 19 11.92 29.31 2.49
C LYS A 19 12.37 29.08 1.05
N SER A 20 11.72 28.16 0.33
CA SER A 20 11.97 27.92 -1.08
C SER A 20 11.59 29.13 -1.95
N LEU A 21 10.36 29.67 -1.76
CA LEU A 21 9.89 30.84 -2.48
C LEU A 21 10.73 32.10 -2.24
N LYS A 22 11.24 32.26 -1.00
CA LYS A 22 12.17 33.37 -0.70
C LYS A 22 13.44 33.31 -1.53
N VAL A 23 14.03 32.12 -1.68
CA VAL A 23 15.25 31.92 -2.48
C VAL A 23 14.96 32.07 -3.97
N GLU A 24 13.88 31.44 -4.44
CA GLU A 24 13.53 31.39 -5.86
C GLU A 24 13.10 32.76 -6.43
N ARG A 25 12.36 33.56 -5.64
CA ARG A 25 11.76 34.83 -6.08
C ARG A 25 12.43 36.06 -5.50
N GLY A 26 13.44 35.94 -4.64
CA GLY A 26 14.15 37.05 -4.01
C GLY A 26 13.26 37.97 -3.13
N ILE A 27 12.11 37.45 -2.64
CA ILE A 27 11.14 38.24 -1.87
C ILE A 27 11.44 38.21 -0.37
N GLN A 28 10.89 39.21 0.35
CA GLN A 28 11.05 39.26 1.80
C GLN A 28 10.39 38.06 2.49
N HIS A 29 10.93 37.64 3.65
CA HIS A 29 10.44 36.46 4.37
C HIS A 29 8.95 36.50 4.71
N THR A 30 8.44 37.65 5.12
CA THR A 30 7.00 37.86 5.41
C THR A 30 6.13 37.69 4.17
N GLN A 31 6.58 38.19 3.03
CA GLN A 31 5.89 38.01 1.75
C GLN A 31 5.92 36.54 1.31
N ALA A 32 7.06 35.86 1.48
CA ALA A 32 7.19 34.43 1.18
C ALA A 32 6.28 33.57 2.07
N LEU A 33 6.13 33.88 3.35
CA LEU A 33 5.19 33.20 4.26
C LEU A 33 3.74 33.36 3.82
N ASN A 34 3.34 34.57 3.42
CA ASN A 34 1.98 34.83 2.93
C ASN A 34 1.73 34.12 1.58
N ALA A 35 2.67 34.18 0.65
CA ALA A 35 2.57 33.48 -0.63
C ALA A 35 2.49 31.96 -0.45
N ALA A 36 3.28 31.39 0.46
CA ALA A 36 3.21 29.95 0.79
C ALA A 36 1.87 29.55 1.44
N ALA A 37 1.32 30.42 2.31
CA ALA A 37 0.02 30.21 2.92
C ALA A 37 -1.12 30.28 1.87
N GLN A 38 -1.04 31.22 0.93
CA GLN A 38 -2.00 31.32 -0.19
C GLN A 38 -1.93 30.11 -1.11
N ALA A 39 -0.74 29.63 -1.44
CA ALA A 39 -0.55 28.39 -2.19
C ALA A 39 -1.12 27.16 -1.45
N ALA A 40 -1.17 27.21 -0.13
CA ALA A 40 -1.79 26.20 0.72
C ALA A 40 -3.33 26.35 0.86
N GLY A 41 -3.94 27.37 0.23
CA GLY A 41 -5.38 27.64 0.28
C GLY A 41 -5.85 28.52 1.45
N PHE A 42 -4.92 29.18 2.18
CA PHE A 42 -5.24 30.11 3.25
C PHE A 42 -5.14 31.56 2.78
N GLN A 43 -5.87 32.48 3.39
CA GLN A 43 -5.84 33.89 3.04
C GLN A 43 -4.45 34.53 3.25
N ASN A 44 -3.79 34.19 4.34
CA ASN A 44 -2.44 34.64 4.72
C ASN A 44 -1.84 33.71 5.78
N PHE A 45 -0.58 33.91 6.14
CA PHE A 45 0.13 33.09 7.14
C PHE A 45 -0.50 33.14 8.54
N ARG A 46 -1.06 34.29 8.95
CA ARG A 46 -1.78 34.41 10.24
C ARG A 46 -3.07 33.60 10.24
N HIS A 47 -3.85 33.65 9.14
CA HIS A 47 -5.05 32.83 8.96
C HIS A 47 -4.71 31.34 8.97
N ALA A 48 -3.67 30.93 8.23
CA ALA A 48 -3.16 29.56 8.28
C ALA A 48 -2.79 29.15 9.72
N GLY A 49 -2.11 30.03 10.45
CA GLY A 49 -1.74 29.79 11.85
C GLY A 49 -2.97 29.63 12.78
N ASN A 50 -3.98 30.44 12.59
CA ASN A 50 -5.22 30.37 13.39
C ASN A 50 -6.00 29.08 13.07
N VAL A 51 -6.21 28.77 11.79
CA VAL A 51 -6.94 27.57 11.36
C VAL A 51 -6.22 26.29 11.75
N LEU A 52 -4.90 26.20 11.49
CA LEU A 52 -4.11 25.00 11.80
C LEU A 52 -3.79 24.84 13.30
N ARG A 53 -3.91 25.91 14.11
CA ARG A 53 -3.81 25.84 15.58
C ARG A 53 -5.17 25.60 16.22
N ALA A 54 -6.25 26.13 15.65
CA ALA A 54 -7.62 25.93 16.12
C ALA A 54 -8.18 24.54 15.76
N ALA A 55 -7.59 23.87 14.75
CA ALA A 55 -7.83 22.44 14.56
C ALA A 55 -7.47 21.74 15.87
N PRO A 56 -8.41 21.07 16.56
CA PRO A 56 -8.16 20.54 17.88
C PRO A 56 -6.97 19.57 17.80
N LYS A 57 -5.85 19.95 18.38
CA LYS A 57 -4.83 19.01 18.80
C LYS A 57 -5.43 18.15 19.91
N THR A 58 -6.32 17.29 19.56
CA THR A 58 -6.71 16.17 20.41
C THR A 58 -5.60 15.11 20.32
N GLU A 59 -4.38 15.48 20.70
CA GLU A 59 -3.45 14.53 21.29
C GLU A 59 -3.98 14.18 22.70
N ARG A 60 -5.18 13.59 22.76
CA ARG A 60 -5.47 12.66 23.84
C ARG A 60 -4.51 11.52 23.62
N SER A 61 -3.65 11.25 24.61
CA SER A 61 -2.81 10.05 24.67
C SER A 61 -3.75 8.83 24.60
N ARG A 62 -4.17 8.46 23.39
CA ARG A 62 -4.84 7.19 23.17
C ARG A 62 -3.77 6.14 23.34
N PRO A 63 -3.91 5.19 24.27
CA PRO A 63 -3.07 4.02 24.27
C PRO A 63 -3.28 3.33 22.92
N GLY A 64 -2.28 3.38 22.06
CA GLY A 64 -2.42 2.86 20.71
C GLY A 64 -1.09 2.90 19.96
N HIS A 65 -1.05 2.19 18.85
CA HIS A 65 0.12 2.06 18.00
C HIS A 65 -0.03 3.00 16.80
N ARG A 66 0.86 3.97 16.69
CA ARG A 66 0.90 4.87 15.55
C ARG A 66 1.44 4.14 14.33
N VAL A 67 0.74 4.28 13.21
CA VAL A 67 1.14 3.70 11.91
C VAL A 67 1.19 4.82 10.88
N PHE A 68 2.26 4.82 10.09
CA PHE A 68 2.46 5.76 8.99
C PHE A 68 2.15 5.06 7.67
N LEU A 69 1.36 5.72 6.83
CA LEU A 69 1.02 5.29 5.49
C LEU A 69 1.59 6.30 4.51
N THR A 70 2.42 5.86 3.56
CA THR A 70 3.00 6.77 2.57
C THR A 70 2.67 6.34 1.15
N SER A 71 2.48 7.33 0.29
CA SER A 71 2.37 7.15 -1.16
C SER A 71 3.14 8.25 -1.86
N TYR A 72 3.88 7.90 -2.89
CA TYR A 72 4.64 8.82 -3.73
C TYR A 72 3.91 9.05 -5.04
N TRP A 73 4.08 10.25 -5.60
CA TRP A 73 3.42 10.61 -6.84
C TRP A 73 4.32 11.42 -7.76
N LYS A 74 4.03 11.30 -9.04
CA LYS A 74 4.65 12.09 -10.10
C LYS A 74 3.60 12.39 -11.13
N ASP A 75 3.36 13.68 -11.38
CA ASP A 75 2.41 14.12 -12.39
C ASP A 75 2.86 13.69 -13.79
N ARG A 76 1.90 13.21 -14.59
CA ARG A 76 2.17 12.75 -15.96
C ARG A 76 2.61 13.90 -16.87
N ASP A 77 2.06 15.09 -16.65
CA ASP A 77 2.29 16.27 -17.47
C ASP A 77 3.49 17.11 -17.00
N GLY A 78 4.36 16.55 -16.16
CA GLY A 78 5.55 17.21 -15.66
C GLY A 78 5.29 18.24 -14.55
N GLY A 79 4.07 18.29 -14.01
CA GLY A 79 3.62 19.30 -13.05
C GLY A 79 4.21 19.19 -11.65
N GLY A 80 4.88 18.10 -11.30
CA GLY A 80 5.49 17.96 -9.99
C GLY A 80 5.66 16.53 -9.50
N THR A 81 6.35 16.41 -8.36
CA THR A 81 6.55 15.14 -7.65
C THR A 81 6.42 15.36 -6.15
N GLY A 82 5.94 14.38 -5.43
CA GLY A 82 5.79 14.53 -4.00
C GLY A 82 5.53 13.23 -3.26
N ARG A 83 5.33 13.39 -1.98
CA ARG A 83 5.00 12.35 -1.03
C ARG A 83 3.84 12.79 -0.16
N GLU A 84 2.87 11.93 0.00
CA GLU A 84 1.76 12.05 0.93
C GLU A 84 1.94 11.06 2.06
N THR A 85 1.88 11.53 3.31
CA THR A 85 2.04 10.69 4.50
C THR A 85 0.87 10.93 5.44
N LEU A 86 0.16 9.87 5.79
CA LEU A 86 -0.91 9.89 6.79
C LEU A 86 -0.46 9.07 8.01
N SER A 87 -0.69 9.59 9.21
CA SER A 87 -0.51 8.80 10.42
C SER A 87 -1.85 8.48 11.06
N ILE A 88 -2.07 7.22 11.36
CA ILE A 88 -3.26 6.71 12.04
C ILE A 88 -2.88 6.03 13.36
N TRP A 89 -3.87 5.87 14.21
CA TRP A 89 -3.74 5.14 15.47
C TRP A 89 -4.56 3.86 15.42
N LEU A 90 -3.93 2.75 15.79
CA LEU A 90 -4.56 1.43 15.90
C LEU A 90 -4.47 0.94 17.34
N SER A 91 -5.38 0.08 17.77
CA SER A 91 -5.37 -0.51 19.12
C SER A 91 -4.20 -1.48 19.32
N VAL A 92 -3.68 -2.05 18.25
CA VAL A 92 -2.54 -2.99 18.22
C VAL A 92 -1.58 -2.64 17.09
N PRO A 93 -0.33 -3.14 17.08
CA PRO A 93 0.56 -2.98 15.93
C PRO A 93 -0.10 -3.50 14.65
N TRP A 94 0.13 -2.84 13.51
CA TRP A 94 -0.47 -3.26 12.23
C TRP A 94 -0.12 -4.72 11.86
N GLY A 95 1.08 -5.19 12.24
CA GLY A 95 1.52 -6.57 12.00
C GLY A 95 0.73 -7.64 12.76
N ASP A 96 0.03 -7.26 13.84
CA ASP A 96 -0.86 -8.16 14.59
C ASP A 96 -2.24 -8.24 13.92
N LEU A 97 -2.65 -7.19 13.22
CA LEU A 97 -3.90 -7.18 12.43
C LEU A 97 -3.74 -7.98 11.15
N ILE A 98 -2.64 -7.78 10.43
CA ILE A 98 -2.44 -8.36 9.12
C ILE A 98 -0.95 -8.63 8.88
N THR A 99 -0.61 -9.77 8.28
CA THR A 99 0.77 -10.06 7.87
C THR A 99 1.11 -9.36 6.55
N ALA A 100 2.40 -9.14 6.28
CA ALA A 100 2.86 -8.56 5.01
C ALA A 100 2.34 -9.33 3.77
N LEU A 101 2.25 -10.67 3.85
CA LEU A 101 1.68 -11.48 2.77
C LEU A 101 0.17 -11.28 2.59
N GLN A 102 -0.56 -11.02 3.66
CA GLN A 102 -1.99 -10.81 3.61
C GLN A 102 -2.41 -9.43 3.11
N LEU A 103 -1.48 -8.44 3.07
CA LEU A 103 -1.75 -7.13 2.44
C LEU A 103 -2.29 -7.31 1.01
N GLN A 104 -1.79 -8.31 0.29
CA GLN A 104 -2.22 -8.63 -1.08
C GLN A 104 -3.67 -9.15 -1.17
N ASN A 105 -4.32 -9.45 -0.05
CA ASN A 105 -5.69 -9.97 -0.03
C ASN A 105 -6.75 -8.87 -0.02
N HIS A 106 -6.35 -7.61 0.10
CA HIS A 106 -7.29 -6.48 0.11
C HIS A 106 -6.87 -5.40 -0.89
N ARG A 107 -7.83 -4.93 -1.72
CA ARG A 107 -7.58 -3.98 -2.81
C ARG A 107 -6.89 -2.68 -2.38
N ALA A 108 -7.21 -2.17 -1.20
CA ALA A 108 -6.62 -0.93 -0.70
C ALA A 108 -5.19 -1.11 -0.16
N LEU A 109 -4.74 -2.35 0.06
CA LEU A 109 -3.45 -2.68 0.66
C LEU A 109 -2.52 -3.47 -0.26
N VAL A 110 -3.02 -3.96 -1.38
CA VAL A 110 -2.29 -4.87 -2.30
C VAL A 110 -0.94 -4.31 -2.76
N ASP A 111 -0.87 -3.00 -2.96
CA ASP A 111 0.35 -2.32 -3.40
C ASP A 111 1.16 -1.72 -2.24
N PHE A 112 0.80 -2.02 -0.99
CA PHE A 112 1.55 -1.55 0.16
C PHE A 112 2.53 -2.62 0.65
N ARG A 113 3.70 -2.18 1.08
CA ARG A 113 4.72 -3.00 1.71
C ARG A 113 5.18 -2.40 3.03
N ALA A 114 5.71 -3.26 3.90
CA ALA A 114 6.30 -2.84 5.17
C ALA A 114 7.70 -2.24 4.95
N GLU A 115 7.85 -0.96 5.24
CA GLU A 115 9.14 -0.26 5.26
C GLU A 115 9.71 -0.16 6.68
N GLY A 116 8.88 -0.37 7.68
CA GLY A 116 9.26 -0.35 9.09
C GLY A 116 8.24 -1.03 9.98
N PRO A 117 8.50 -1.14 11.28
CA PRO A 117 7.57 -1.74 12.22
C PRO A 117 6.26 -0.94 12.35
N ASP A 118 6.30 0.34 12.03
CA ASP A 118 5.22 1.32 12.12
C ASP A 118 4.94 2.01 10.78
N HIS A 119 5.40 1.43 9.64
CA HIS A 119 5.31 2.10 8.35
C HIS A 119 4.94 1.15 7.22
N LEU A 120 3.89 1.50 6.49
CA LEU A 120 3.49 0.88 5.22
C LEU A 120 3.62 1.92 4.10
N ALA A 121 4.36 1.60 3.05
CA ALA A 121 4.55 2.46 1.89
C ALA A 121 3.97 1.81 0.64
N ARG A 122 3.30 2.61 -0.20
CA ARG A 122 2.82 2.15 -1.49
C ARG A 122 4.00 1.99 -2.46
N GLU A 123 4.08 0.85 -3.12
CA GLU A 123 5.20 0.50 -4.02
C GLU A 123 5.22 1.32 -5.30
N HIS A 124 4.04 1.64 -5.85
CA HIS A 124 3.91 2.30 -7.14
C HIS A 124 3.66 3.79 -7.02
N LEU A 125 4.36 4.58 -7.85
CA LEU A 125 4.10 6.00 -8.00
C LEU A 125 2.68 6.23 -8.49
N GLN A 126 2.01 7.18 -7.87
CA GLN A 126 0.70 7.64 -8.31
C GLN A 126 0.84 8.73 -9.37
N SER A 127 -0.18 8.86 -10.23
CA SER A 127 -0.18 9.83 -11.32
C SER A 127 -0.50 11.27 -10.89
N SER A 128 -0.86 11.48 -9.62
CA SER A 128 -1.14 12.80 -9.06
C SER A 128 -1.12 12.78 -7.53
N GLN A 129 -1.02 13.96 -6.91
CA GLN A 129 -1.12 14.14 -5.47
C GLN A 129 -2.46 13.60 -4.92
N SER A 130 -3.56 13.93 -5.59
CA SER A 130 -4.90 13.47 -5.25
C SER A 130 -5.00 11.94 -5.26
N ALA A 131 -4.47 11.28 -6.29
CA ALA A 131 -4.44 9.82 -6.36
C ALA A 131 -3.63 9.20 -5.20
N ALA A 132 -2.51 9.82 -4.82
CA ALA A 132 -1.70 9.37 -3.69
C ALA A 132 -2.46 9.50 -2.35
N ARG A 133 -3.14 10.63 -2.12
CA ARG A 133 -3.97 10.84 -0.92
C ARG A 133 -5.12 9.84 -0.85
N ARG A 134 -5.86 9.65 -1.95
CA ARG A 134 -6.94 8.65 -2.01
C ARG A 134 -6.45 7.24 -1.68
N ALA A 135 -5.29 6.85 -2.21
CA ALA A 135 -4.71 5.53 -1.92
C ALA A 135 -4.37 5.35 -0.45
N VAL A 136 -3.77 6.36 0.18
CA VAL A 136 -3.43 6.36 1.61
C VAL A 136 -4.70 6.36 2.48
N CYS A 137 -5.70 7.18 2.14
CA CYS A 137 -6.99 7.20 2.84
C CYS A 137 -7.71 5.84 2.76
N ALA A 138 -7.71 5.19 1.59
CA ALA A 138 -8.29 3.86 1.42
C ALA A 138 -7.58 2.80 2.28
N ALA A 139 -6.24 2.83 2.33
CA ALA A 139 -5.45 1.96 3.19
C ALA A 139 -5.75 2.19 4.68
N ALA A 140 -5.88 3.46 5.10
CA ALA A 140 -6.24 3.82 6.46
C ALA A 140 -7.63 3.28 6.86
N ARG A 141 -8.63 3.42 5.99
CA ARG A 141 -9.98 2.88 6.22
C ARG A 141 -9.97 1.36 6.36
N ALA A 142 -9.22 0.65 5.51
CA ALA A 142 -9.09 -0.80 5.60
C ALA A 142 -8.43 -1.25 6.92
N LEU A 143 -7.40 -0.53 7.39
CA LEU A 143 -6.76 -0.80 8.68
C LEU A 143 -7.70 -0.50 9.86
N HIS A 144 -8.47 0.59 9.83
CA HIS A 144 -9.47 0.89 10.84
C HIS A 144 -10.58 -0.16 10.89
N PHE A 145 -11.04 -0.64 9.73
CA PHE A 145 -11.99 -1.76 9.67
C PHE A 145 -11.43 -3.01 10.36
N MET A 146 -10.18 -3.40 10.04
CA MET A 146 -9.52 -4.55 10.67
C MET A 146 -9.32 -4.35 12.17
N ASP A 147 -8.94 -3.15 12.58
CA ASP A 147 -8.72 -2.86 14.00
C ASP A 147 -10.01 -2.89 14.81
N ALA A 148 -11.10 -2.38 14.26
CA ALA A 148 -12.41 -2.41 14.93
C ALA A 148 -13.01 -3.82 14.99
N THR A 149 -12.92 -4.56 13.88
CA THR A 149 -13.62 -5.86 13.75
C THR A 149 -12.74 -7.05 14.10
N LYS A 150 -11.41 -6.89 14.13
CA LYS A 150 -10.40 -7.96 14.27
C LYS A 150 -10.44 -9.00 13.13
N LEU A 151 -11.19 -8.73 12.07
CA LEU A 151 -11.25 -9.56 10.89
C LEU A 151 -10.03 -9.37 10.00
N ARG A 152 -9.70 -10.40 9.20
CA ARG A 152 -8.60 -10.38 8.25
C ARG A 152 -9.12 -10.55 6.82
N PRO A 153 -8.51 -9.89 5.84
CA PRO A 153 -8.91 -10.06 4.45
C PRO A 153 -8.56 -11.47 3.94
N SER A 154 -9.44 -12.01 3.11
CA SER A 154 -9.32 -13.35 2.53
C SER A 154 -9.63 -13.33 1.03
N LYS A 155 -9.16 -14.34 0.31
CA LYS A 155 -9.52 -14.63 -1.09
C LYS A 155 -10.40 -15.88 -1.22
N SER A 156 -10.92 -16.42 -0.12
CA SER A 156 -11.70 -17.67 -0.11
C SER A 156 -13.16 -17.45 -0.53
N HIS A 157 -13.40 -17.30 -1.83
CA HIS A 157 -14.76 -17.17 -2.40
C HIS A 157 -15.67 -18.35 -2.01
N SER A 158 -15.15 -19.57 -2.06
CA SER A 158 -15.90 -20.79 -1.71
C SER A 158 -16.38 -20.86 -0.26
N ARG A 159 -15.87 -20.00 0.62
CA ARG A 159 -16.24 -19.94 2.02
C ARG A 159 -17.18 -18.79 2.36
N ALA A 160 -17.26 -17.79 1.51
CA ALA A 160 -17.99 -16.56 1.78
C ALA A 160 -19.29 -16.42 0.96
N PHE A 161 -19.36 -17.06 -0.21
CA PHE A 161 -20.51 -16.93 -1.12
C PHE A 161 -21.45 -18.15 -1.08
N PRO A 162 -22.76 -17.96 -1.39
CA PRO A 162 -23.71 -19.06 -1.47
C PRO A 162 -23.23 -20.14 -2.45
N GLY A 163 -23.31 -21.41 -2.03
CA GLY A 163 -22.85 -22.54 -2.83
C GLY A 163 -21.36 -22.51 -3.21
N GLY A 164 -20.56 -21.65 -2.56
CA GLY A 164 -19.15 -21.48 -2.83
C GLY A 164 -18.82 -20.79 -4.16
N ARG A 165 -19.78 -20.18 -4.81
CA ARG A 165 -19.65 -19.59 -6.15
C ARG A 165 -19.87 -18.07 -6.12
N SER A 166 -18.92 -17.31 -6.60
CA SER A 166 -19.05 -15.85 -6.75
C SER A 166 -20.11 -15.43 -7.77
N SER A 167 -20.58 -16.36 -8.63
CA SER A 167 -21.72 -16.13 -9.54
C SER A 167 -23.04 -15.96 -8.79
N ASN A 168 -23.18 -16.58 -7.60
CA ASN A 168 -24.36 -16.43 -6.75
C ASN A 168 -24.20 -15.15 -5.91
N ALA A 169 -24.04 -14.03 -6.59
CA ALA A 169 -23.79 -12.76 -5.94
C ALA A 169 -25.10 -12.00 -5.66
N VAL A 170 -25.11 -11.26 -4.57
CA VAL A 170 -26.22 -10.37 -4.26
C VAL A 170 -26.45 -9.37 -5.41
N PRO A 171 -27.72 -9.05 -5.74
CA PRO A 171 -28.07 -8.11 -6.79
C PRO A 171 -27.39 -6.75 -6.60
N GLY A 172 -26.84 -6.19 -7.68
CA GLY A 172 -26.12 -4.92 -7.64
C GLY A 172 -24.79 -4.93 -6.87
N ARG A 173 -24.21 -6.12 -6.59
CA ARG A 173 -22.91 -6.24 -5.96
C ARG A 173 -21.82 -5.46 -6.71
N ASP A 174 -21.06 -4.67 -5.96
CA ASP A 174 -19.90 -3.97 -6.50
C ASP A 174 -18.82 -3.80 -5.41
N HIS A 175 -17.55 -3.76 -5.82
CA HIS A 175 -16.39 -3.48 -4.97
C HIS A 175 -16.30 -4.31 -3.68
N TYR A 176 -16.68 -5.59 -3.73
CA TYR A 176 -16.69 -6.47 -2.57
C TYR A 176 -15.29 -6.86 -2.07
N SER A 177 -15.21 -7.22 -0.79
CA SER A 177 -14.05 -7.84 -0.14
C SER A 177 -14.50 -8.97 0.80
N ILE A 178 -13.64 -9.97 0.97
CA ILE A 178 -13.94 -11.15 1.80
C ILE A 178 -13.13 -11.04 3.09
N TRP A 179 -13.79 -11.34 4.20
CA TRP A 179 -13.26 -11.22 5.54
C TRP A 179 -13.39 -12.52 6.32
N TYR A 180 -12.38 -12.79 7.16
CA TYR A 180 -12.23 -14.01 7.90
C TYR A 180 -11.93 -13.74 9.37
N ASP A 181 -12.68 -14.42 10.23
CA ASP A 181 -12.39 -14.45 11.66
C ASP A 181 -11.51 -15.65 12.00
N ARG A 182 -10.32 -15.38 12.56
CA ARG A 182 -9.37 -16.42 12.96
C ARG A 182 -9.86 -17.30 14.11
N GLN A 183 -10.68 -16.77 15.00
CA GLN A 183 -11.15 -17.47 16.19
C GLN A 183 -12.24 -18.47 15.83
N THR A 184 -13.28 -18.00 15.15
CA THR A 184 -14.44 -18.81 14.81
C THR A 184 -14.30 -19.58 13.51
N LYS A 185 -13.30 -19.27 12.68
CA LYS A 185 -13.09 -19.82 11.34
C LYS A 185 -14.25 -19.52 10.37
N ARG A 186 -15.01 -18.48 10.66
CA ARG A 186 -16.16 -18.03 9.88
C ARG A 186 -15.81 -16.89 8.93
N TYR A 187 -16.68 -16.65 7.96
CA TYR A 187 -16.49 -15.67 6.89
C TYR A 187 -17.68 -14.74 6.78
N LEU A 188 -17.42 -13.54 6.28
CA LEU A 188 -18.40 -12.64 5.68
C LEU A 188 -17.80 -12.05 4.41
N PHE A 189 -18.63 -11.47 3.56
CA PHE A 189 -18.15 -10.52 2.57
C PHE A 189 -18.76 -9.14 2.81
N ALA A 190 -17.95 -8.12 2.56
CA ALA A 190 -18.34 -6.73 2.58
C ALA A 190 -18.57 -6.31 1.13
N ASP A 191 -19.75 -5.84 0.81
CA ASP A 191 -20.15 -5.30 -0.47
C ASP A 191 -20.19 -3.78 -0.37
N GLU A 192 -19.56 -3.06 -1.30
CA GLU A 192 -19.45 -1.60 -1.24
C GLU A 192 -19.92 -0.94 -2.55
N PRO A 193 -21.16 -1.20 -2.98
CA PRO A 193 -21.71 -0.62 -4.21
C PRO A 193 -21.87 0.90 -4.08
N TYR A 194 -21.86 1.59 -5.21
CA TYR A 194 -22.38 2.94 -5.28
C TYR A 194 -23.90 2.93 -5.04
N GLU A 195 -24.44 3.94 -4.34
CA GLU A 195 -25.86 4.03 -4.01
C GLU A 195 -26.76 3.79 -5.23
N ARG A 196 -26.45 4.44 -6.35
CA ARG A 196 -27.20 4.29 -7.60
C ARG A 196 -27.19 2.86 -8.21
N ALA A 197 -26.22 2.04 -7.83
CA ALA A 197 -26.13 0.66 -8.33
C ALA A 197 -27.09 -0.29 -7.60
N VAL A 198 -27.53 0.10 -6.42
CA VAL A 198 -28.45 -0.66 -5.55
C VAL A 198 -29.78 0.05 -5.33
N GLU A 199 -29.94 1.25 -5.86
CA GLU A 199 -31.20 1.99 -5.83
C GLU A 199 -32.33 1.17 -6.46
N GLY A 200 -33.43 1.00 -5.72
CA GLY A 200 -34.57 0.18 -6.15
C GLY A 200 -34.34 -1.34 -6.14
N LYS A 201 -33.21 -1.82 -5.60
CA LYS A 201 -32.92 -3.26 -5.50
C LYS A 201 -33.01 -3.82 -4.09
N GLU A 202 -33.57 -3.07 -3.17
CA GLU A 202 -33.69 -3.49 -1.77
C GLU A 202 -34.46 -4.81 -1.68
N GLN A 203 -35.62 -4.91 -2.33
CA GLN A 203 -36.42 -6.11 -2.33
C GLN A 203 -35.73 -7.31 -3.01
N GLU A 204 -35.03 -7.06 -4.11
CA GLU A 204 -34.26 -8.14 -4.80
C GLU A 204 -33.15 -8.66 -3.88
N ARG A 205 -32.51 -7.79 -3.12
CA ARG A 205 -31.45 -8.16 -2.17
C ARG A 205 -31.98 -8.93 -0.96
N GLU A 206 -33.15 -8.57 -0.46
CA GLU A 206 -33.85 -9.29 0.60
C GLU A 206 -34.26 -10.68 0.14
N THR A 207 -34.92 -10.78 -1.02
CA THR A 207 -35.30 -12.07 -1.63
C THR A 207 -34.08 -12.97 -1.84
N TRP A 208 -32.99 -12.41 -2.37
CA TRP A 208 -31.75 -13.14 -2.55
C TRP A 208 -31.20 -13.66 -1.20
N ALA A 209 -31.26 -12.86 -0.16
CA ALA A 209 -30.76 -13.24 1.17
C ALA A 209 -31.60 -14.41 1.75
N GLU A 210 -32.91 -14.34 1.65
CA GLU A 210 -33.85 -15.40 2.07
C GLU A 210 -33.60 -16.70 1.29
N GLU A 211 -33.54 -16.63 -0.06
CA GLU A 211 -33.33 -17.78 -0.92
C GLU A 211 -32.01 -18.52 -0.66
N HIS A 212 -31.00 -17.80 -0.22
CA HIS A 212 -29.66 -18.36 -0.02
C HIS A 212 -29.30 -18.62 1.46
N GLY A 213 -30.19 -18.24 2.40
CA GLY A 213 -29.92 -18.33 3.84
C GLY A 213 -28.79 -17.39 4.29
N PHE A 214 -28.82 -16.16 3.80
CA PHE A 214 -27.85 -15.12 4.12
C PHE A 214 -28.52 -13.95 4.86
N VAL A 215 -27.75 -13.22 5.64
CA VAL A 215 -28.16 -11.98 6.26
C VAL A 215 -27.39 -10.83 5.65
N ILE A 216 -28.09 -9.71 5.41
CA ILE A 216 -27.50 -8.45 4.93
C ILE A 216 -27.72 -7.40 6.01
N LEU A 217 -26.64 -6.73 6.43
CA LEU A 217 -26.70 -5.64 7.40
C LEU A 217 -25.92 -4.44 6.89
N LYS A 218 -26.52 -3.25 6.94
CA LYS A 218 -25.92 -1.98 6.57
C LYS A 218 -25.51 -1.22 7.84
N PRO A 219 -24.19 -1.11 8.17
CA PRO A 219 -23.75 -0.29 9.29
C PRO A 219 -23.87 1.21 8.97
N GLU A 220 -23.83 2.05 9.99
CA GLU A 220 -23.80 3.52 9.84
C GLU A 220 -22.46 3.99 9.27
N TRP A 221 -21.38 3.31 9.62
CA TRP A 221 -20.06 3.60 9.07
C TRP A 221 -20.03 3.28 7.58
N THR A 222 -19.78 4.29 6.75
CA THR A 222 -20.05 4.25 5.30
C THR A 222 -19.12 3.35 4.49
N GLY A 223 -17.95 2.93 5.03
CA GLY A 223 -17.16 1.88 4.40
C GLY A 223 -15.70 2.24 4.08
N MET A 224 -15.05 1.32 3.36
CA MET A 224 -13.63 1.38 3.05
C MET A 224 -13.35 1.90 1.63
N TYR A 225 -14.23 1.60 0.66
CA TYR A 225 -13.92 1.80 -0.76
C TYR A 225 -13.89 3.27 -1.16
N ALA A 226 -15.02 3.89 -1.34
CA ALA A 226 -15.15 5.27 -1.82
C ALA A 226 -16.34 6.00 -1.17
N PRO A 227 -16.33 6.16 0.18
CA PRO A 227 -17.48 6.71 0.91
C PRO A 227 -17.78 8.17 0.57
N ASP A 228 -16.77 8.91 0.11
CA ASP A 228 -16.86 10.32 -0.32
C ASP A 228 -17.50 10.52 -1.69
N VAL A 229 -17.59 9.47 -2.51
CA VAL A 229 -18.25 9.50 -3.82
C VAL A 229 -19.46 8.58 -3.90
N GLY A 230 -20.04 8.23 -2.76
CA GLY A 230 -21.35 7.56 -2.66
C GLY A 230 -21.32 6.04 -2.64
N SER A 231 -20.19 5.39 -2.30
CA SER A 231 -20.26 3.97 -1.96
C SER A 231 -20.79 3.76 -0.55
N ARG A 232 -21.47 2.63 -0.33
CA ARG A 232 -22.04 2.24 0.96
C ARG A 232 -21.69 0.81 1.31
N LEU A 233 -21.33 0.61 2.57
CA LEU A 233 -20.94 -0.70 3.08
C LEU A 233 -22.19 -1.53 3.45
N TYR A 234 -22.23 -2.74 2.94
CA TYR A 234 -23.12 -3.79 3.36
C TYR A 234 -22.27 -4.99 3.84
N LEU A 235 -22.58 -5.47 5.03
CA LEU A 235 -22.01 -6.71 5.57
C LEU A 235 -22.96 -7.85 5.21
N ILE A 236 -22.41 -8.94 4.67
CA ILE A 236 -23.22 -10.07 4.17
C ILE A 236 -22.57 -11.37 4.63
N ALA A 237 -23.34 -12.23 5.29
CA ALA A 237 -22.86 -13.51 5.81
C ALA A 237 -23.94 -14.58 5.76
N ASP A 238 -23.52 -15.84 5.67
CA ASP A 238 -24.38 -17.01 5.87
C ASP A 238 -24.99 -16.94 7.29
N GLU A 239 -26.30 -17.09 7.41
CA GLU A 239 -27.03 -16.96 8.66
C GLU A 239 -26.55 -17.92 9.75
N THR A 240 -26.17 -19.13 9.39
CA THR A 240 -25.78 -20.19 10.34
C THR A 240 -24.27 -20.37 10.47
N LYS A 241 -23.54 -20.27 9.35
CA LYS A 241 -22.10 -20.56 9.26
C LYS A 241 -21.23 -19.31 9.15
N GLY A 242 -21.84 -18.15 8.88
CA GLY A 242 -21.18 -16.88 8.73
C GLY A 242 -20.78 -16.24 10.06
N ILE A 243 -20.11 -15.09 9.97
CA ILE A 243 -19.80 -14.24 11.11
C ILE A 243 -21.11 -13.53 11.53
N PRO A 244 -21.48 -13.51 12.82
CA PRO A 244 -22.59 -12.68 13.30
C PRO A 244 -22.35 -11.22 12.96
N LEU A 245 -23.29 -10.57 12.27
CA LEU A 245 -23.10 -9.24 11.71
C LEU A 245 -23.30 -8.09 12.70
N GLU A 246 -24.19 -8.25 13.68
CA GLU A 246 -24.55 -7.22 14.65
C GLU A 246 -23.33 -6.74 15.48
N PRO A 247 -22.48 -7.64 16.03
CA PRO A 247 -21.28 -7.22 16.76
C PRO A 247 -20.28 -6.47 15.86
N ILE A 248 -20.18 -6.88 14.58
CA ILE A 248 -19.31 -6.23 13.61
C ILE A 248 -19.81 -4.83 13.29
N ALA A 249 -21.10 -4.69 12.99
CA ALA A 249 -21.73 -3.38 12.74
C ALA A 249 -21.61 -2.46 13.95
N ALA A 250 -21.88 -2.97 15.16
CA ALA A 250 -21.74 -2.21 16.40
C ALA A 250 -20.29 -1.74 16.65
N ALA A 251 -19.29 -2.53 16.25
CA ALA A 251 -17.90 -2.12 16.34
C ALA A 251 -17.55 -1.04 15.29
N LEU A 252 -18.07 -1.15 14.08
CA LEU A 252 -17.85 -0.17 13.01
C LEU A 252 -18.53 1.16 13.31
N ASN A 253 -19.74 1.15 13.87
CA ASN A 253 -20.51 2.36 14.22
C ASN A 253 -19.86 3.19 15.34
N LYS A 254 -18.86 2.63 16.05
CA LYS A 254 -18.04 3.38 17.02
C LYS A 254 -16.86 4.10 16.36
N LEU A 255 -16.55 3.81 15.10
CA LEU A 255 -15.50 4.49 14.39
C LEU A 255 -15.92 5.94 14.07
N SER A 256 -14.92 6.81 14.00
CA SER A 256 -15.10 8.14 13.40
C SER A 256 -15.49 8.00 11.94
N SER A 257 -16.01 9.07 11.34
CA SER A 257 -16.26 9.13 9.89
C SER A 257 -15.04 8.66 9.10
N PRO A 258 -15.23 7.94 7.99
CA PRO A 258 -14.12 7.44 7.19
C PRO A 258 -13.21 8.57 6.73
N ILE A 259 -11.91 8.31 6.80
CA ILE A 259 -10.89 9.26 6.31
C ILE A 259 -11.00 9.37 4.79
N VAL A 260 -11.13 10.60 4.30
CA VAL A 260 -11.30 10.90 2.87
C VAL A 260 -10.32 12.01 2.43
N GLU A 261 -10.08 12.09 1.13
CA GLU A 261 -9.15 13.09 0.57
C GLU A 261 -9.58 14.53 0.87
N ALA A 262 -10.88 14.83 0.81
CA ALA A 262 -11.42 16.16 1.07
C ALA A 262 -11.13 16.66 2.50
N ALA A 263 -10.96 15.74 3.45
CA ALA A 263 -10.60 16.02 4.84
C ALA A 263 -9.13 15.67 5.13
N TRP A 264 -8.24 15.85 4.15
CA TRP A 264 -6.83 15.49 4.28
C TRP A 264 -6.15 16.26 5.41
N ASP A 265 -5.66 15.54 6.41
CA ASP A 265 -4.91 16.05 7.58
C ASP A 265 -3.47 15.50 7.66
N GLY A 266 -3.06 14.75 6.63
CA GLY A 266 -1.71 14.19 6.53
C GLY A 266 -0.64 15.22 6.11
N GLU A 267 0.59 14.76 6.04
CA GLU A 267 1.75 15.55 5.59
C GLU A 267 1.95 15.41 4.09
N SER A 268 2.08 16.55 3.40
CA SER A 268 2.55 16.62 2.02
C SER A 268 3.98 17.18 1.99
N ALA A 269 4.89 16.48 1.31
CA ALA A 269 6.31 16.83 1.28
C ALA A 269 6.91 16.52 -0.11
N PRO A 270 8.10 17.06 -0.43
CA PRO A 270 8.87 16.63 -1.60
C PRO A 270 9.10 15.11 -1.57
N MET A 271 9.25 14.51 -2.76
CA MET A 271 9.50 13.08 -2.89
C MET A 271 10.78 12.65 -2.15
N THR A 272 11.80 13.49 -2.16
CA THR A 272 13.09 13.23 -1.49
C THR A 272 13.36 14.29 -0.41
N PRO A 273 13.98 13.90 0.72
CA PRO A 273 14.38 12.54 1.10
C PRO A 273 13.16 11.62 1.32
N PHE A 274 13.34 10.33 1.11
CA PHE A 274 12.30 9.36 1.41
C PHE A 274 11.91 9.39 2.88
N PHE A 275 10.64 9.10 3.14
CA PHE A 275 10.14 9.07 4.51
C PHE A 275 10.73 7.89 5.28
N VAL A 276 11.24 8.18 6.47
CA VAL A 276 11.71 7.17 7.44
C VAL A 276 10.90 7.33 8.71
N SER A 277 10.21 6.29 9.13
CA SER A 277 9.37 6.34 10.32
C SER A 277 10.18 6.33 11.62
N PRO A 278 9.63 6.86 12.73
CA PRO A 278 10.28 6.81 14.04
C PRO A 278 10.65 5.39 14.47
N GLY A 279 9.80 4.40 14.21
CA GLY A 279 10.07 3.00 14.51
C GLY A 279 11.21 2.41 13.69
N ALA A 280 11.37 2.81 12.43
CA ALA A 280 12.50 2.40 11.60
C ALA A 280 13.82 3.02 12.11
N ILE A 281 13.80 4.29 12.54
CA ILE A 281 14.95 4.97 13.14
C ILE A 281 15.35 4.27 14.44
N ALA A 282 14.40 4.01 15.33
CA ALA A 282 14.65 3.33 16.61
C ALA A 282 15.21 1.91 16.41
N LYS A 283 14.66 1.16 15.44
CA LYS A 283 15.16 -0.18 15.09
C LYS A 283 16.59 -0.15 14.60
N THR A 284 16.95 0.86 13.80
CA THR A 284 18.31 1.02 13.27
C THR A 284 19.28 1.42 14.38
N ALA A 285 18.88 2.30 15.30
CA ALA A 285 19.68 2.66 16.49
C ALA A 285 19.92 1.44 17.38
N ALA A 286 18.86 0.70 17.74
CA ALA A 286 18.97 -0.50 18.56
C ALA A 286 19.82 -1.62 17.91
N ALA A 287 19.90 -1.65 16.58
CA ALA A 287 20.76 -2.60 15.87
C ALA A 287 22.24 -2.22 15.92
N LYS A 288 22.57 -0.91 16.06
CA LYS A 288 23.93 -0.43 16.23
C LYS A 288 24.48 -0.70 17.65
N ASP A 289 23.61 -0.65 18.66
CA ASP A 289 23.97 -0.87 20.06
C ASP A 289 24.11 -2.36 20.45
N LYS A 290 23.64 -3.27 19.61
CA LYS A 290 23.86 -4.71 19.85
C LYS A 290 25.34 -5.01 19.58
N PRO A 291 26.09 -5.55 20.59
CA PRO A 291 27.45 -6.03 20.36
C PRO A 291 27.38 -7.02 19.18
N LYS A 292 28.14 -6.75 18.13
CA LYS A 292 28.27 -7.68 17.01
C LYS A 292 28.81 -8.98 17.59
N ALA A 293 28.00 -10.01 17.68
CA ALA A 293 28.48 -11.33 18.01
C ALA A 293 29.71 -11.61 17.14
N PRO A 294 30.81 -12.16 17.71
CA PRO A 294 32.03 -12.39 16.95
C PRO A 294 31.65 -13.21 15.71
N ARG A 295 31.80 -12.58 14.54
CA ARG A 295 31.59 -13.21 13.26
C ARG A 295 32.55 -14.40 13.23
N LYS A 296 32.04 -15.63 13.35
CA LYS A 296 32.81 -16.78 12.94
C LYS A 296 33.29 -16.47 11.55
N GLN A 297 34.62 -16.31 11.41
CA GLN A 297 35.29 -16.13 10.13
C GLN A 297 35.21 -17.42 9.32
N ASN A 298 34.02 -17.77 8.89
CA ASN A 298 33.85 -18.66 7.76
C ASN A 298 33.83 -17.76 6.53
N GLY A 299 34.89 -17.80 5.78
CA GLY A 299 35.27 -17.08 4.56
C GLY A 299 34.28 -16.03 4.07
N GLN A 300 34.80 -14.83 3.84
CA GLN A 300 34.10 -13.64 3.36
C GLN A 300 33.03 -13.98 2.30
N ARG A 301 31.82 -14.29 2.72
CA ARG A 301 30.68 -14.44 1.84
C ARG A 301 29.84 -13.16 1.90
N ASN A 302 30.23 -12.18 1.11
CA ASN A 302 29.38 -11.04 0.81
C ASN A 302 28.17 -11.54 0.04
N SER A 303 27.11 -11.85 0.76
CA SER A 303 25.92 -12.39 0.15
C SER A 303 24.83 -11.37 0.08
N VAL A 304 24.26 -11.24 -1.08
CA VAL A 304 23.08 -10.41 -1.31
C VAL A 304 21.84 -11.24 -0.94
N GLY A 305 20.99 -10.70 -0.06
CA GLY A 305 19.68 -11.29 0.23
C GLY A 305 18.79 -11.22 -1.02
N TYR A 306 18.17 -12.32 -1.38
CA TYR A 306 17.17 -12.36 -2.43
C TYR A 306 15.80 -12.06 -1.83
N VAL A 307 15.08 -11.13 -2.42
CA VAL A 307 13.66 -10.94 -2.15
C VAL A 307 12.91 -11.84 -3.14
N GLN A 308 12.19 -12.82 -2.63
CA GLN A 308 11.30 -13.63 -3.46
C GLN A 308 10.11 -12.78 -3.90
N THR A 309 10.02 -12.51 -5.18
CA THR A 309 8.80 -11.96 -5.79
C THR A 309 8.04 -13.08 -6.49
N PHE A 310 6.75 -13.11 -6.27
CA PHE A 310 5.88 -14.18 -6.78
C PHE A 310 5.48 -13.92 -8.22
N VAL A 311 6.33 -14.26 -9.16
CA VAL A 311 5.92 -14.31 -10.57
C VAL A 311 6.49 -15.61 -11.18
N GLY A 312 5.64 -16.61 -11.33
CA GLY A 312 5.99 -17.86 -12.00
C GLY A 312 6.75 -18.88 -11.13
N PRO A 313 7.19 -20.02 -11.72
CA PRO A 313 7.97 -21.02 -11.04
C PRO A 313 9.34 -20.44 -10.68
N GLN A 314 9.61 -20.33 -9.38
CA GLN A 314 10.81 -19.67 -8.89
C GLN A 314 11.93 -20.68 -8.67
N ARG A 315 13.10 -20.38 -9.20
CA ARG A 315 14.31 -21.12 -8.90
C ARG A 315 14.89 -20.67 -7.56
N ARG A 316 15.28 -21.62 -6.73
CA ARG A 316 15.98 -21.33 -5.47
C ARG A 316 17.46 -21.16 -5.72
N PRO A 317 18.12 -20.13 -5.15
CA PRO A 317 19.57 -20.00 -5.29
C PRO A 317 20.28 -21.19 -4.65
N LYS A 318 21.26 -21.75 -5.34
CA LYS A 318 22.17 -22.81 -4.85
C LYS A 318 23.05 -22.31 -3.71
N GLY A 319 23.34 -21.02 -3.74
CA GLY A 319 24.18 -20.32 -2.82
C GLY A 319 23.92 -18.82 -2.89
N ARG A 320 24.90 -18.06 -2.39
CA ARG A 320 24.83 -16.61 -2.44
C ARG A 320 25.83 -16.12 -3.48
N MET A 321 25.32 -15.63 -4.61
CA MET A 321 26.16 -15.04 -5.64
C MET A 321 26.94 -13.84 -5.09
N PRO A 322 28.25 -13.72 -5.31
CA PRO A 322 29.03 -12.55 -4.92
C PRO A 322 28.46 -11.26 -5.51
N ILE A 323 28.58 -10.16 -4.77
CA ILE A 323 28.08 -8.84 -5.21
C ILE A 323 28.67 -8.45 -6.57
N GLU A 324 29.93 -8.74 -6.78
CA GLU A 324 30.68 -8.44 -8.00
C GLU A 324 30.08 -9.18 -9.21
N ALA A 325 29.73 -10.45 -9.05
CA ALA A 325 29.07 -11.25 -10.09
C ALA A 325 27.68 -10.71 -10.43
N HIS A 326 26.88 -10.34 -9.42
CA HIS A 326 25.60 -9.66 -9.63
C HIS A 326 25.75 -8.34 -10.39
N ALA A 327 26.74 -7.53 -10.00
CA ALA A 327 27.01 -6.27 -10.66
C ALA A 327 27.44 -6.47 -12.12
N GLN A 328 28.19 -7.52 -12.39
CA GLN A 328 28.62 -7.88 -13.74
C GLN A 328 27.44 -8.32 -14.61
N VAL A 329 26.60 -9.21 -14.12
CA VAL A 329 25.37 -9.63 -14.80
C VAL A 329 24.46 -8.43 -15.06
N GLY A 330 24.27 -7.56 -14.07
CA GLY A 330 23.48 -6.35 -14.22
C GLY A 330 24.02 -5.37 -15.27
N ARG A 331 25.35 -5.24 -15.37
CA ARG A 331 25.97 -4.42 -16.42
C ARG A 331 25.77 -5.03 -17.81
N LEU A 332 25.97 -6.35 -17.95
CA LEU A 332 25.74 -7.06 -19.20
C LEU A 332 24.29 -6.89 -19.69
N LEU A 333 23.32 -7.12 -18.81
CA LEU A 333 21.92 -6.96 -19.17
C LEU A 333 21.60 -5.50 -19.57
N LYS A 334 22.10 -4.53 -18.83
CA LYS A 334 21.92 -3.11 -19.19
C LYS A 334 22.53 -2.73 -20.52
N SER A 335 23.72 -3.26 -20.83
CA SER A 335 24.40 -2.92 -22.09
C SER A 335 23.71 -3.52 -23.32
N VAL A 336 23.10 -4.69 -23.17
CA VAL A 336 22.53 -5.44 -24.29
C VAL A 336 21.04 -5.16 -24.48
N LEU A 337 20.28 -4.99 -23.38
CA LEU A 337 18.83 -4.87 -23.41
C LEU A 337 18.31 -3.44 -23.28
N LYS A 338 19.20 -2.50 -23.22
CA LYS A 338 19.02 -1.10 -22.83
C LYS A 338 17.76 -0.42 -23.38
N ASP A 339 17.51 -0.52 -24.69
CA ASP A 339 16.40 0.20 -25.35
C ASP A 339 15.39 -0.76 -26.01
N THR A 340 15.66 -2.06 -25.99
CA THR A 340 14.86 -3.06 -26.73
C THR A 340 13.92 -3.86 -25.83
N TYR A 341 14.31 -4.08 -24.57
CA TYR A 341 13.57 -4.90 -23.63
C TYR A 341 13.29 -4.16 -22.33
N HIS A 342 12.12 -4.39 -21.77
CA HIS A 342 11.78 -3.92 -20.44
C HIS A 342 12.47 -4.78 -19.38
N LEU A 343 13.51 -4.22 -18.73
CA LEU A 343 14.22 -4.93 -17.68
C LEU A 343 13.40 -5.03 -16.40
N PRO A 344 13.35 -6.21 -15.79
CA PRO A 344 12.70 -6.37 -14.48
C PRO A 344 13.37 -5.48 -13.43
N TYR A 345 12.55 -4.95 -12.50
CA TYR A 345 12.98 -3.96 -11.52
C TYR A 345 13.82 -4.53 -10.37
N ASN A 346 13.79 -5.83 -10.14
CA ASN A 346 14.56 -6.46 -9.07
C ASN A 346 15.39 -7.65 -9.58
N ARG A 347 16.35 -8.08 -8.75
CA ARG A 347 17.31 -9.14 -9.11
C ARG A 347 16.65 -10.47 -9.41
N THR A 348 15.64 -10.87 -8.63
CA THR A 348 14.97 -12.16 -8.83
C THR A 348 14.25 -12.20 -10.17
N CYS A 349 13.48 -11.14 -10.49
CA CYS A 349 12.81 -11.02 -11.79
C CYS A 349 13.83 -10.93 -12.93
N MET A 350 14.99 -10.29 -12.72
CA MET A 350 16.05 -10.21 -13.71
C MET A 350 16.68 -11.59 -13.98
N HIS A 351 16.88 -12.39 -12.93
CA HIS A 351 17.37 -13.76 -13.06
C HIS A 351 16.37 -14.64 -13.82
N GLU A 352 15.09 -14.59 -13.44
CA GLU A 352 14.03 -15.34 -14.13
C GLU A 352 13.92 -14.91 -15.61
N PHE A 353 13.98 -13.61 -15.88
CA PHE A 353 13.96 -13.08 -17.23
C PHE A 353 15.09 -13.69 -18.11
N VAL A 354 16.31 -13.76 -17.57
CA VAL A 354 17.44 -14.34 -18.31
C VAL A 354 17.31 -15.86 -18.45
N LEU A 355 16.87 -16.55 -17.40
CA LEU A 355 16.70 -18.00 -17.39
C LEU A 355 15.58 -18.48 -18.30
N GLU A 356 14.50 -17.70 -18.42
CA GLU A 356 13.38 -18.00 -19.31
C GLU A 356 13.69 -17.77 -20.79
N GLY A 357 14.82 -17.16 -21.12
CA GLY A 357 15.24 -16.95 -22.50
C GLY A 357 14.40 -15.93 -23.27
N ARG A 358 13.71 -15.00 -22.59
CA ARG A 358 12.85 -13.96 -23.20
C ARG A 358 13.58 -12.92 -24.06
N TRP A 359 14.82 -13.17 -24.37
CA TRP A 359 15.71 -12.32 -25.13
C TRP A 359 16.23 -12.99 -26.42
N ALA A 360 15.53 -14.02 -26.93
CA ALA A 360 15.96 -14.75 -28.13
C ALA A 360 16.33 -13.83 -29.31
N ASP A 361 15.65 -12.70 -29.42
CA ASP A 361 15.86 -11.71 -30.50
C ASP A 361 16.79 -10.56 -30.08
N ALA A 362 17.50 -10.68 -28.96
CA ALA A 362 18.39 -9.61 -28.47
C ALA A 362 19.60 -9.40 -29.40
N PRO A 363 20.10 -8.15 -29.54
CA PRO A 363 21.22 -7.82 -30.42
C PRO A 363 22.49 -8.54 -30.09
N ASP A 364 22.74 -8.87 -28.81
CA ASP A 364 23.93 -9.62 -28.36
C ASP A 364 23.52 -10.87 -27.57
N ILE A 365 23.03 -11.87 -28.28
CA ILE A 365 22.62 -13.15 -27.73
C ILE A 365 23.78 -13.89 -27.04
N HIS A 366 25.03 -13.65 -27.47
CA HIS A 366 26.20 -14.30 -26.88
C HIS A 366 26.46 -13.83 -25.44
N ALA A 367 26.41 -12.51 -25.19
CA ALA A 367 26.58 -11.96 -23.85
C ALA A 367 25.44 -12.41 -22.91
N LEU A 368 24.24 -12.51 -23.43
CA LEU A 368 23.07 -13.00 -22.65
C LEU A 368 23.17 -14.50 -22.35
N ASN A 369 23.70 -15.31 -23.25
CA ASN A 369 23.99 -16.72 -23.00
C ASN A 369 25.06 -16.92 -21.92
N ILE A 370 26.07 -16.04 -21.86
CA ILE A 370 27.06 -16.04 -20.78
C ILE A 370 26.37 -15.69 -19.45
N ALA A 371 25.54 -14.65 -19.41
CA ALA A 371 24.78 -14.28 -18.23
C ALA A 371 23.88 -15.43 -17.76
N LYS A 372 23.18 -16.11 -18.68
CA LYS A 372 22.37 -17.30 -18.38
C LYS A 372 23.18 -18.42 -17.75
N ARG A 373 24.33 -18.75 -18.30
CA ARG A 373 25.22 -19.81 -17.76
C ARG A 373 25.69 -19.49 -16.34
N LEU A 374 26.04 -18.22 -16.07
CA LEU A 374 26.45 -17.79 -14.75
C LEU A 374 25.29 -17.94 -13.75
N MET A 375 24.07 -17.60 -14.16
CA MET A 375 22.88 -17.73 -13.31
C MET A 375 22.45 -19.18 -13.11
N ASP A 376 22.49 -20.01 -14.14
CA ASP A 376 22.20 -21.45 -14.06
C ASP A 376 23.13 -22.17 -13.07
N TYR A 377 24.37 -21.72 -12.98
CA TYR A 377 25.34 -22.27 -12.02
C TYR A 377 24.93 -21.96 -10.57
N ASP A 378 24.35 -20.81 -10.31
CA ASP A 378 24.00 -20.34 -8.96
C ASP A 378 22.59 -20.72 -8.51
N PHE A 379 21.73 -21.15 -9.42
CA PHE A 379 20.33 -21.45 -9.09
C PHE A 379 20.01 -22.94 -9.23
N HIS A 380 19.28 -23.45 -8.23
CA HIS A 380 18.63 -24.75 -8.37
C HIS A 380 17.36 -24.62 -9.21
N PRO A 381 17.01 -25.61 -10.02
CA PRO A 381 15.70 -25.64 -10.65
C PRO A 381 14.62 -25.68 -9.56
N PRO A 382 13.46 -25.05 -9.78
CA PRO A 382 12.34 -25.14 -8.86
C PRO A 382 11.88 -26.60 -8.73
N THR A 383 11.44 -26.98 -7.53
CA THR A 383 11.03 -28.37 -7.22
C THR A 383 9.84 -28.88 -8.04
N ASN A 384 9.10 -27.99 -8.70
CA ASN A 384 7.95 -28.31 -9.56
C ASN A 384 8.13 -27.77 -10.99
N TYR A 385 9.34 -27.84 -11.50
CA TYR A 385 9.65 -27.37 -12.84
C TYR A 385 9.16 -28.37 -13.89
N PHE A 386 8.13 -28.02 -14.62
CA PHE A 386 7.91 -28.56 -15.96
C PHE A 386 8.92 -27.89 -16.87
N PRO A 387 9.76 -28.66 -17.60
CA PRO A 387 10.69 -28.05 -18.55
C PRO A 387 9.85 -27.23 -19.53
N LEU A 388 10.11 -25.92 -19.57
CA LEU A 388 9.64 -25.10 -20.68
C LEU A 388 10.24 -25.74 -21.94
N ILE A 389 9.37 -26.33 -22.75
CA ILE A 389 9.72 -26.80 -24.07
C ILE A 389 10.16 -25.56 -24.85
N VAL A 390 11.42 -25.54 -25.21
CA VAL A 390 12.04 -24.52 -26.06
C VAL A 390 11.50 -24.65 -27.46
#